data_19b4b5d7922eca3000c17bd2bfc01b80
#
_entry.id   19b4b5d7922eca3000c17bd2bfc01b80
#
_cell.length_a   1.000
_cell.length_b   1.000
_cell.length_c   1.000
_cell.angle_alpha   90.00
_cell.angle_beta   90.00
_cell.angle_gamma   90.00
#
_symmetry.space_group_name_H-M   'P 1'
#
loop_
_entity.id
_entity.type
_entity.pdbx_description
1 polymer ?
#
loop_
_entity_poly.entity_id
_entity_poly.type
_entity_poly.pdbx_seq_one_letter_code
_entity_poly.pdbx_strand_id
1 'polypeptide(L)' 'MATGTVKWFNPTKGYGFIQPQGGGKDVFVHISAVERAGLSSLNEGQIVQYEIVSNRGKESAENLKVG' A
#
# COMPACT_ATOMS: atom_id res chain seq x y z
N MET A 1 -6.89 -5.08 10.41
CA MET A 1 -6.29 -4.44 9.25
C MET A 1 -5.77 -3.05 9.62
N ALA A 2 -4.67 -2.65 9.02
CA ALA A 2 -4.13 -1.33 9.23
C ALA A 2 -4.81 -0.34 8.27
N THR A 3 -4.74 0.94 8.61
CA THR A 3 -5.22 2.01 7.75
C THR A 3 -4.10 3.00 7.55
N GLY A 4 -3.97 3.52 6.35
CA GLY A 4 -2.95 4.50 6.05
C GLY A 4 -3.34 5.37 4.86
N THR A 5 -2.45 6.29 4.54
CA THR A 5 -2.63 7.21 3.42
C THR A 5 -1.54 6.95 2.40
N VAL A 6 -1.91 6.87 1.14
CA VAL A 6 -0.93 6.67 0.06
C VAL A 6 -0.03 7.91 0.00
N LYS A 7 1.25 7.71 0.22
CA LYS A 7 2.23 8.78 0.15
C LYS A 7 2.54 9.11 -1.30
N TRP A 8 2.80 8.09 -2.08
CA TRP A 8 2.94 8.19 -3.53
C TRP A 8 2.90 6.77 -4.11
N PHE A 9 2.55 6.68 -5.37
CA PHE A 9 2.54 5.41 -6.08
C PHE A 9 2.88 5.66 -7.55
N ASN A 10 3.75 4.83 -8.09
CA ASN A 10 4.16 4.93 -9.49
C ASN A 10 3.81 3.63 -10.21
N PRO A 11 2.74 3.60 -10.99
CA PRO A 11 2.32 2.37 -11.68
C PRO A 11 3.30 1.96 -12.77
N THR A 12 4.08 2.88 -13.30
CA THR A 12 5.09 2.55 -14.31
C THR A 12 6.24 1.79 -13.69
N LYS A 13 6.69 2.20 -12.51
CA LYS A 13 7.72 1.48 -11.77
C LYS A 13 7.15 0.27 -11.03
N GLY A 14 5.86 0.28 -10.76
CA GLY A 14 5.18 -0.85 -10.16
C GLY A 14 5.20 -0.90 -8.64
N TYR A 15 5.39 0.23 -7.97
CA TYR A 15 5.38 0.26 -6.50
C TYR A 15 5.11 1.65 -5.95
N GLY A 16 4.87 1.70 -4.65
CA GLY A 16 4.67 2.95 -3.94
C GLY A 16 4.77 2.73 -2.44
N PHE A 17 4.39 3.73 -1.67
CA PHE A 17 4.46 3.69 -0.22
C PHE A 17 3.18 4.22 0.40
N ILE A 18 2.80 3.61 1.52
CA ILE A 18 1.66 4.01 2.31
C ILE A 18 2.18 4.48 3.67
N GLN A 19 1.73 5.65 4.11
CA GLN A 19 2.08 6.14 5.43
C GLN A 19 1.03 5.64 6.42
N PRO A 20 1.43 4.83 7.42
CA PRO A 20 0.48 4.33 8.41
C PRO A 20 -0.17 5.47 9.19
N GLN A 21 -1.45 5.32 9.50
CA GLN A 21 -2.22 6.36 10.18
C GLN A 21 -1.68 6.64 11.58
N GLY A 22 -1.19 5.61 12.25
CA GLY A 22 -0.63 5.74 13.59
C GLY A 22 0.81 6.24 13.62
N GLY A 23 1.39 6.56 12.48
CA GLY A 23 2.80 6.95 12.37
C GLY A 23 3.69 5.74 12.16
N GLY A 24 5.00 5.97 12.13
CA GLY A 24 5.97 4.92 11.91
C GLY A 24 6.50 4.92 10.49
N LYS A 25 7.12 3.81 10.09
CA LYS A 25 7.75 3.69 8.79
C LYS A 25 6.72 3.52 7.68
N ASP A 26 6.99 4.11 6.53
CA ASP A 26 6.17 3.91 5.35
C ASP A 26 6.16 2.42 4.98
N VAL A 27 5.01 1.95 4.51
CA VAL A 27 4.84 0.57 4.13
C VAL A 27 4.91 0.45 2.61
N PHE A 28 5.78 -0.43 2.14
CA PHE A 28 5.93 -0.69 0.71
C PHE A 28 4.66 -1.36 0.15
N VAL A 29 4.24 -0.95 -1.03
CA VAL A 29 3.13 -1.60 -1.73
C VAL A 29 3.55 -1.85 -3.18
N HIS A 30 3.43 -3.10 -3.62
CA HIS A 30 3.74 -3.48 -4.99
C HIS A 30 2.47 -3.47 -5.83
N ILE A 31 2.63 -3.21 -7.14
CA ILE A 31 1.48 -3.13 -8.03
C ILE A 31 0.66 -4.43 -8.08
N SER A 32 1.30 -5.57 -7.84
CA SER A 32 0.57 -6.83 -7.80
C SER A 32 -0.52 -6.83 -6.72
N ALA A 33 -0.24 -6.20 -5.56
CA ALA A 33 -1.23 -6.09 -4.50
C ALA A 33 -2.37 -5.16 -4.91
N VAL A 34 -2.05 -4.10 -5.64
CA VAL A 34 -3.04 -3.16 -6.16
C VAL A 34 -3.96 -3.87 -7.16
N GLU A 35 -3.37 -4.65 -8.06
CA GLU A 35 -4.14 -5.39 -9.06
C GLU A 35 -5.02 -6.45 -8.43
N ARG A 36 -4.54 -7.13 -7.40
CA ARG A 36 -5.34 -8.12 -6.67
C ARG A 36 -6.55 -7.49 -6.00
N ALA A 37 -6.46 -6.22 -5.67
CA ALA A 37 -7.57 -5.49 -5.07
C ALA A 37 -8.56 -4.96 -6.13
N GLY A 38 -8.30 -5.25 -7.40
CA GLY A 38 -9.15 -4.78 -8.49
C GLY A 38 -8.87 -3.36 -8.93
N LEU A 39 -7.71 -2.83 -8.56
CA LEU A 39 -7.32 -1.46 -8.88
C LEU A 39 -6.19 -1.47 -9.91
N SER A 40 -6.01 -0.36 -10.61
CA SER A 40 -4.91 -0.20 -11.56
C SER A 40 -3.80 0.67 -11.00
N SER A 41 -4.11 1.51 -10.03
CA SER A 41 -3.15 2.43 -9.42
C SER A 41 -3.71 2.94 -8.11
N LEU A 42 -2.88 3.67 -7.37
CA LEU A 42 -3.28 4.36 -6.16
C LEU A 42 -3.00 5.84 -6.32
N ASN A 43 -3.86 6.67 -5.76
CA ASN A 43 -3.71 8.12 -5.82
C ASN A 43 -3.03 8.63 -4.56
N GLU A 44 -2.15 9.61 -4.72
CA GLU A 44 -1.52 10.27 -3.59
C GLU A 44 -2.58 10.87 -2.68
N GLY A 45 -2.43 10.63 -1.38
CA GLY A 45 -3.40 11.12 -0.40
C GLY A 45 -4.61 10.21 -0.20
N GLN A 46 -4.73 9.15 -0.97
CA GLN A 46 -5.85 8.23 -0.86
C GLN A 46 -5.74 7.40 0.42
N ILE A 47 -6.87 7.24 1.13
CA ILE A 47 -6.91 6.42 2.33
C ILE A 47 -7.17 4.97 1.94
N VAL A 48 -6.34 4.07 2.46
CA VAL A 48 -6.45 2.64 2.15
C VAL A 48 -6.37 1.83 3.43
N GLN A 49 -7.06 0.69 3.44
CA GLN A 49 -6.89 -0.33 4.45
C GLN A 49 -6.05 -1.44 3.85
N TYR A 50 -5.22 -2.05 4.67
CA TYR A 50 -4.30 -3.07 4.19
C TYR A 50 -3.85 -3.97 5.32
N GLU A 51 -3.24 -5.09 4.95
CA GLU A 51 -2.56 -5.97 5.89
C GLU A 51 -1.08 -5.90 5.64
N ILE A 52 -0.31 -5.94 6.73
CA ILE A 52 1.14 -5.96 6.62
C ILE A 52 1.59 -7.41 6.55
N VAL A 53 2.30 -7.75 5.49
CA VAL A 53 2.85 -9.09 5.29
C VAL A 53 4.37 -8.97 5.31
N SER A 54 5.00 -9.75 6.17
CA SER A 54 6.47 -9.79 6.25
C SER A 54 6.97 -10.97 5.45
N ASN A 55 7.93 -10.73 4.58
CA ASN A 55 8.55 -11.76 3.77
C ASN A 55 10.04 -11.49 3.69
N ARG A 56 10.83 -12.40 4.21
CA ARG A 56 12.30 -12.31 4.23
C ARG A 56 12.78 -11.01 4.87
N GLY A 57 12.14 -10.62 5.96
CA GLY A 57 12.50 -9.40 6.69
C GLY A 57 12.01 -8.11 6.04
N LYS A 58 11.25 -8.20 4.95
CA LYS A 58 10.67 -7.03 4.29
C LYS A 58 9.16 -7.03 4.48
N GLU A 59 8.63 -5.88 4.85
CA GLU A 59 7.20 -5.72 5.04
C GLU A 59 6.58 -5.06 3.81
N SER A 60 5.39 -5.54 3.45
CA SER A 60 4.64 -4.95 2.34
C SER A 60 3.15 -4.96 2.65
N ALA A 61 2.41 -4.08 1.99
CA ALA A 61 0.96 -4.02 2.13
C ALA A 61 0.31 -5.00 1.16
N GLU A 62 -0.65 -5.77 1.69
CA GLU A 62 -1.43 -6.72 0.91
C GLU A 62 -2.89 -6.56 1.26
N ASN A 63 -3.76 -7.18 0.48
CA ASN A 63 -5.22 -7.15 0.71
C ASN A 63 -5.75 -5.74 0.85
N LEU A 64 -5.41 -4.89 -0.12
CA LEU A 64 -5.78 -3.48 -0.11
C LEU A 64 -7.28 -3.30 -0.27
N LYS A 65 -7.82 -2.34 0.47
CA LYS A 65 -9.20 -1.90 0.32
C LYS A 65 -9.22 -0.37 0.32
N VAL A 66 -9.85 0.19 -0.70
CA VAL A 66 -10.09 1.62 -0.76
C VAL A 66 -11.54 1.84 -0.38
N GLY A 67 -11.74 2.73 0.57
CA GLY A 67 -13.08 2.88 1.06
C GLY A 67 -13.65 4.23 0.89
#